data_aa8844d4c085d110b211349a2ce2c371
#
_entry.id   aa8844d4c085d110b211349a2ce2c371
#
_cell.length_a   1.000
_cell.length_b   1.000
_cell.length_c   1.000
_cell.angle_alpha   90.00
_cell.angle_beta   90.00
_cell.angle_gamma   90.00
#
_symmetry.space_group_name_H-M   'P 1'
#
loop_
_entity.id
_entity.type
_entity.pdbx_description
1 polymer ?
#
loop_
_entity_poly.entity_id
_entity_poly.type
_entity_poly.pdbx_seq_one_letter_code
_entity_poly.pdbx_strand_id
1 'polypeptide(L)'
;MLWSLTTATAYHEAAKAGFDTTAFEPPELMMGFDGWVSDFFELSSDRQIGMGVGPIPASSIDRHTASWDHESADMFRACIRAMDGAYMAHVNKSSSDTGAGDQGSKPMTAQEAFKAAFGGGRINRANGKGRNV
;
A
#
# COMPACT_ATOMS: atom_id res chain seq x y z
N MET A 1 -6.98 -4.62 -12.52
CA MET A 1 -6.13 -4.31 -11.37
C MET A 1 -6.33 -2.89 -10.83
N LEU A 2 -6.21 -1.82 -11.64
CA LEU A 2 -6.44 -0.44 -11.16
C LEU A 2 -7.83 -0.23 -10.55
N TRP A 3 -8.86 -0.85 -11.13
CA TRP A 3 -10.21 -0.81 -10.56
C TRP A 3 -10.23 -1.33 -9.12
N SER A 4 -9.59 -2.47 -8.84
CA SER A 4 -9.56 -3.05 -7.48
C SER A 4 -8.77 -2.20 -6.49
N LEU A 5 -7.78 -1.44 -6.94
CA LEU A 5 -7.01 -0.55 -6.08
C LEU A 5 -7.73 0.77 -5.75
N THR A 6 -8.62 1.23 -6.63
CA THR A 6 -9.22 2.57 -6.53
C THR A 6 -10.71 2.56 -6.26
N THR A 7 -11.44 1.58 -6.75
CA THR A 7 -12.90 1.62 -6.84
C THR A 7 -13.58 0.45 -6.12
N ALA A 8 -12.88 -0.67 -5.89
CA ALA A 8 -13.51 -1.88 -5.34
C ALA A 8 -14.22 -1.64 -4.00
N THR A 9 -13.62 -0.90 -3.08
CA THR A 9 -14.22 -0.60 -1.78
C THR A 9 -15.49 0.22 -1.95
N ALA A 10 -15.44 1.28 -2.75
CA ALA A 10 -16.60 2.14 -3.02
C ALA A 10 -17.73 1.36 -3.71
N TYR A 11 -17.39 0.48 -4.65
CA TYR A 11 -18.34 -0.42 -5.30
C TYR A 11 -19.06 -1.33 -4.29
N HIS A 12 -18.32 -2.01 -3.40
CA HIS A 12 -18.89 -2.90 -2.41
C HIS A 12 -19.76 -2.17 -1.39
N GLU A 13 -19.35 -1.01 -0.94
CA GLU A 13 -20.14 -0.18 -0.01
C GLU A 13 -21.44 0.31 -0.66
N ALA A 14 -21.37 0.79 -1.90
CA ALA A 14 -22.54 1.23 -2.66
C ALA A 14 -23.52 0.07 -2.94
N ALA A 15 -23.01 -1.10 -3.36
CA ALA A 15 -23.81 -2.29 -3.60
C ALA A 15 -24.52 -2.75 -2.31
N LYS A 16 -23.82 -2.74 -1.18
CA LYS A 16 -24.37 -3.10 0.13
C LYS A 16 -25.47 -2.12 0.59
N ALA A 17 -25.33 -0.84 0.24
CA ALA A 17 -26.32 0.19 0.54
C ALA A 17 -27.51 0.20 -0.43
N GLY A 18 -27.51 -0.65 -1.47
CA GLY A 18 -28.58 -0.76 -2.46
C GLY A 18 -28.59 0.35 -3.53
N PHE A 19 -27.46 1.04 -3.72
CA PHE A 19 -27.29 2.00 -4.81
C PHE A 19 -27.00 1.31 -6.14
N ASP A 20 -27.37 2.00 -7.25
CA ASP A 20 -26.99 1.56 -8.60
C ASP A 20 -25.47 1.65 -8.78
N THR A 21 -24.85 0.51 -8.99
CA THR A 21 -23.41 0.39 -9.13
C THR A 21 -22.94 0.14 -10.56
N THR A 22 -23.85 0.20 -11.53
CA THR A 22 -23.56 -0.12 -12.95
C THR A 22 -22.41 0.73 -13.53
N ALA A 23 -22.27 1.99 -13.08
CA ALA A 23 -21.18 2.87 -13.49
C ALA A 23 -19.80 2.49 -12.89
N PHE A 24 -19.78 1.64 -11.87
CA PHE A 24 -18.59 1.24 -11.13
C PHE A 24 -18.30 -0.26 -11.24
N GLU A 25 -18.93 -0.95 -12.17
CA GLU A 25 -18.70 -2.38 -12.40
C GLU A 25 -17.20 -2.65 -12.69
N PRO A 26 -16.67 -3.78 -12.15
CA PRO A 26 -15.30 -4.16 -12.45
C PRO A 26 -15.16 -4.44 -13.95
N PRO A 27 -14.04 -4.02 -14.57
CA PRO A 27 -13.79 -4.37 -15.97
C PRO A 27 -13.72 -5.89 -16.10
N GLU A 28 -14.34 -6.42 -17.14
CA GLU A 28 -14.26 -7.84 -17.46
C GLU A 28 -12.82 -8.23 -17.78
N LEU A 29 -12.34 -9.27 -17.10
CA LEU A 29 -11.06 -9.89 -17.43
C LEU A 29 -11.27 -10.87 -18.60
N MET A 30 -10.30 -10.92 -19.50
CA MET A 30 -10.30 -11.94 -20.54
C MET A 30 -10.25 -13.32 -19.89
N MET A 31 -11.03 -14.26 -20.45
CA MET A 31 -11.10 -15.62 -19.94
C MET A 31 -9.71 -16.25 -19.80
N GLY A 32 -9.39 -16.80 -18.63
CA GLY A 32 -8.10 -17.42 -18.31
C GLY A 32 -7.07 -16.51 -17.66
N PHE A 33 -7.31 -15.19 -17.57
CA PHE A 33 -6.38 -14.26 -16.92
C PHE A 33 -6.68 -13.98 -15.44
N ASP A 34 -7.78 -14.49 -14.91
CA ASP A 34 -8.12 -14.35 -13.48
C ASP A 34 -7.02 -14.90 -12.56
N GLY A 35 -6.43 -16.05 -12.93
CA GLY A 35 -5.33 -16.66 -12.21
C GLY A 35 -4.10 -15.77 -12.15
N TRP A 36 -3.78 -15.07 -13.24
CA TRP A 36 -2.60 -14.20 -13.30
C TRP A 36 -2.72 -12.97 -12.41
N VAL A 37 -3.92 -12.46 -12.17
CA VAL A 37 -4.16 -11.39 -11.19
C VAL A 37 -3.91 -11.92 -9.77
N SER A 38 -4.35 -13.12 -9.45
CA SER A 38 -4.08 -13.78 -8.17
C SER A 38 -2.58 -14.01 -7.98
N ASP A 39 -1.90 -14.52 -9.00
CA ASP A 39 -0.44 -14.73 -9.01
C ASP A 39 0.34 -13.41 -8.81
N PHE A 40 -0.16 -12.32 -9.40
CA PHE A 40 0.43 -11.00 -9.18
C PHE A 40 0.41 -10.59 -7.70
N PHE A 41 -0.70 -10.81 -7.00
CA PHE A 41 -0.80 -10.49 -5.58
C PHE A 41 0.06 -11.42 -4.72
N GLU A 42 0.16 -12.70 -5.09
CA GLU A 42 1.05 -13.64 -4.43
C GLU A 42 2.52 -13.22 -4.59
N LEU A 43 2.96 -12.96 -5.81
CA LEU A 43 4.31 -12.48 -6.10
C LEU A 43 4.61 -11.11 -5.46
N SER A 44 3.59 -10.31 -5.21
CA SER A 44 3.73 -9.02 -4.52
C SER A 44 4.19 -9.18 -3.06
N SER A 45 4.02 -10.35 -2.45
CA SER A 45 4.54 -10.63 -1.11
C SER A 45 6.07 -10.68 -1.05
N ASP A 46 6.73 -10.96 -2.17
CA ASP A 46 8.19 -11.01 -2.29
C ASP A 46 8.84 -9.63 -2.48
N ARG A 47 8.05 -8.57 -2.51
CA ARG A 47 8.57 -7.20 -2.66
C ARG A 47 9.44 -6.82 -1.49
N GLN A 48 10.51 -6.11 -1.77
CA GLN A 48 11.29 -5.48 -0.72
C GLN A 48 10.56 -4.24 -0.21
N ILE A 49 10.34 -4.20 1.09
CA ILE A 49 9.74 -3.06 1.78
C ILE A 49 10.86 -2.39 2.59
N GLY A 50 11.21 -1.18 2.20
CA GLY A 50 12.24 -0.38 2.86
C GLY A 50 11.80 1.08 2.92
N MET A 51 12.52 1.96 2.23
CA MET A 51 12.14 3.39 2.08
C MET A 51 10.97 3.61 1.10
N GLY A 52 10.27 2.55 0.73
CA GLY A 52 9.14 2.53 -0.19
C GLY A 52 8.86 1.10 -0.64
N VAL A 53 7.82 0.93 -1.46
CA VAL A 53 7.45 -0.35 -2.03
C VAL A 53 8.30 -0.59 -3.28
N GLY A 54 9.14 -1.62 -3.26
CA GLY A 54 9.96 -2.03 -4.40
C GLY A 54 9.19 -2.82 -5.45
N PRO A 55 9.75 -3.01 -6.65
CA PRO A 55 9.17 -3.85 -7.69
C PRO A 55 9.21 -5.33 -7.29
N ILE A 56 8.38 -6.15 -7.93
CA ILE A 56 8.45 -7.61 -7.80
C ILE A 56 9.82 -8.08 -8.33
N PRO A 57 10.59 -8.89 -7.57
CA PRO A 57 11.88 -9.40 -8.02
C PRO A 57 11.74 -10.28 -9.27
N ALA A 58 12.66 -10.14 -10.23
CA ALA A 58 12.66 -10.98 -11.43
C ALA A 58 12.80 -12.46 -11.08
N SER A 59 13.62 -12.78 -10.08
CA SER A 59 13.83 -14.14 -9.58
C SER A 59 12.55 -14.81 -9.06
N SER A 60 11.62 -14.04 -8.50
CA SER A 60 10.34 -14.57 -8.05
C SER A 60 9.45 -14.96 -9.23
N ILE A 61 9.43 -14.13 -10.29
CA ILE A 61 8.71 -14.43 -11.53
C ILE A 61 9.34 -15.67 -12.21
N ASP A 62 10.65 -15.72 -12.31
CA ASP A 62 11.38 -16.83 -12.94
C ASP A 62 11.14 -18.16 -12.21
N ARG A 63 11.11 -18.13 -10.88
CA ARG A 63 10.80 -19.30 -10.05
C ARG A 63 9.35 -19.76 -10.23
N HIS A 64 8.41 -18.83 -10.34
CA HIS A 64 6.99 -19.13 -10.53
C HIS A 64 6.74 -19.80 -11.89
N THR A 65 7.44 -19.36 -12.93
CA THR A 65 7.31 -19.87 -14.31
C THR A 65 8.30 -20.98 -14.69
N ALA A 66 9.09 -21.48 -13.76
CA ALA A 66 10.20 -22.41 -14.03
C ALA A 66 9.77 -23.70 -14.76
N SER A 67 8.53 -24.17 -14.58
CA SER A 67 7.98 -25.37 -15.24
C SER A 67 7.14 -25.06 -16.48
N TRP A 68 7.01 -23.79 -16.89
CA TRP A 68 6.19 -23.39 -18.01
C TRP A 68 6.99 -23.44 -19.32
N ASP A 69 6.28 -23.50 -20.45
CA ASP A 69 6.91 -23.29 -21.75
C ASP A 69 7.38 -21.82 -21.87
N HIS A 70 8.33 -21.60 -22.75
CA HIS A 70 9.00 -20.31 -22.90
C HIS A 70 8.03 -19.19 -23.28
N GLU A 71 7.08 -19.46 -24.22
CA GLU A 71 6.14 -18.47 -24.73
C GLU A 71 5.16 -18.02 -23.63
N SER A 72 4.60 -18.97 -22.88
CA SER A 72 3.71 -18.70 -21.76
C SER A 72 4.43 -17.95 -20.63
N ALA A 73 5.67 -18.33 -20.32
CA ALA A 73 6.49 -17.68 -19.31
C ALA A 73 6.81 -16.22 -19.68
N ASP A 74 7.14 -15.95 -20.94
CA ASP A 74 7.44 -14.60 -21.41
C ASP A 74 6.19 -13.72 -21.40
N MET A 75 5.04 -14.25 -21.83
CA MET A 75 3.76 -13.54 -21.78
C MET A 75 3.38 -13.20 -20.34
N PHE A 76 3.47 -14.16 -19.42
CA PHE A 76 3.22 -13.95 -18.01
C PHE A 76 4.13 -12.87 -17.42
N ARG A 77 5.44 -12.95 -17.71
CA ARG A 77 6.41 -11.94 -17.26
C ARG A 77 6.04 -10.55 -17.75
N ALA A 78 5.66 -10.41 -19.02
CA ALA A 78 5.24 -9.13 -19.59
C ALA A 78 3.99 -8.57 -18.88
N CYS A 79 2.98 -9.41 -18.63
CA CYS A 79 1.76 -9.03 -17.91
C CYS A 79 2.06 -8.63 -16.46
N ILE A 80 2.85 -9.42 -15.73
CA ILE A 80 3.23 -9.09 -14.35
C ILE A 80 3.98 -7.76 -14.30
N ARG A 81 4.90 -7.49 -15.23
CA ARG A 81 5.63 -6.21 -15.29
C ARG A 81 4.70 -5.02 -15.59
N ALA A 82 3.72 -5.20 -16.47
CA ALA A 82 2.73 -4.16 -16.76
C ALA A 82 1.86 -3.86 -15.53
N MET A 83 1.38 -4.88 -14.84
CA MET A 83 0.62 -4.73 -13.59
C MET A 83 1.46 -4.10 -12.49
N ASP A 84 2.72 -4.50 -12.39
CA ASP A 84 3.67 -3.95 -11.41
C ASP A 84 3.92 -2.46 -11.63
N GLY A 85 4.11 -2.03 -12.88
CA GLY A 85 4.26 -0.63 -13.24
C GLY A 85 3.03 0.20 -12.84
N ALA A 86 1.83 -0.30 -13.10
CA ALA A 86 0.58 0.35 -12.72
C ALA A 86 0.41 0.43 -11.18
N TYR A 87 0.72 -0.64 -10.48
CA TYR A 87 0.69 -0.69 -9.02
C TYR A 87 1.65 0.31 -8.40
N MET A 88 2.91 0.32 -8.85
CA MET A 88 3.94 1.24 -8.35
C MET A 88 3.58 2.70 -8.60
N ALA A 89 3.04 3.01 -9.78
CA ALA A 89 2.58 4.36 -10.11
C ALA A 89 1.45 4.81 -9.18
N HIS A 90 0.51 3.92 -8.85
CA HIS A 90 -0.59 4.19 -7.93
C HIS A 90 -0.10 4.44 -6.49
N VAL A 91 0.75 3.54 -5.97
CA VAL A 91 1.26 3.63 -4.59
C VAL A 91 2.14 4.87 -4.41
N ASN A 92 3.03 5.15 -5.36
CA ASN A 92 3.91 6.31 -5.28
C ASN A 92 3.14 7.63 -5.39
N LYS A 93 2.07 7.68 -6.20
CA LYS A 93 1.19 8.85 -6.28
C LYS A 93 0.47 9.11 -4.95
N SER A 94 -0.04 8.06 -4.31
CA SER A 94 -0.69 8.18 -3.00
C SER A 94 0.27 8.67 -1.92
N SER A 95 1.55 8.28 -1.98
CA SER A 95 2.58 8.73 -1.05
C SER A 95 2.94 10.21 -1.23
N SER A 96 2.90 10.73 -2.46
CA SER A 96 3.18 12.14 -2.73
C SER A 96 2.01 13.07 -2.38
N ASP A 97 0.77 12.61 -2.50
CA ASP A 97 -0.42 13.38 -2.12
C ASP A 97 -0.54 13.55 -0.59
N THR A 98 -0.04 12.59 0.19
CA THR A 98 -0.02 12.69 1.65
C THR A 98 1.07 13.66 2.14
N GLY A 99 2.05 13.99 1.31
CA GLY A 99 3.14 14.93 1.61
C GLY A 99 2.86 16.41 1.27
N ALA A 100 1.79 16.72 0.56
CA ALA A 100 1.52 18.07 0.06
C ALA A 100 0.65 18.94 0.99
N GLY A 101 0.36 18.49 2.21
CA GLY A 101 -0.56 19.14 3.16
C GLY A 101 0.07 19.80 4.38
N ASP A 102 1.39 19.89 4.50
CA ASP A 102 2.00 20.62 5.62
C ASP A 102 3.27 21.38 5.20
N GLN A 103 3.05 22.55 4.65
CA GLN A 103 4.08 23.58 4.56
C GLN A 103 4.18 24.26 5.93
N GLY A 104 4.99 23.73 6.83
CA GLY A 104 5.27 24.41 8.08
C GLY A 104 5.97 23.61 9.16
N SER A 105 6.02 22.31 9.05
CA SER A 105 6.68 21.48 10.07
C SER A 105 8.13 21.22 9.67
N LYS A 106 9.08 21.80 10.40
CA LYS A 106 10.47 21.34 10.43
C LYS A 106 10.47 19.82 10.57
N PRO A 107 11.37 19.09 9.89
CA PRO A 107 11.50 17.67 10.10
C PRO A 107 11.79 17.42 11.59
N MET A 108 10.82 16.82 12.26
CA MET A 108 10.95 16.42 13.65
C MET A 108 12.06 15.39 13.75
N THR A 109 13.05 15.63 14.58
CA THR A 109 14.09 14.64 14.83
C THR A 109 13.46 13.43 15.52
N ALA A 110 14.07 12.25 15.35
CA ALA A 110 13.60 11.03 16.00
C ALA A 110 13.47 11.21 17.53
N GLN A 111 14.31 12.07 18.09
CA GLN A 111 14.30 12.41 19.52
C GLN A 111 13.10 13.27 19.94
N GLU A 112 12.66 14.19 19.07
CA GLU A 112 11.47 15.01 19.31
C GLU A 112 10.19 14.20 19.14
N ALA A 113 10.14 13.29 18.17
CA ALA A 113 9.02 12.37 17.98
C ALA A 113 8.87 11.43 19.18
N PHE A 114 9.97 10.91 19.72
CA PHE A 114 9.97 10.07 20.92
C PHE A 114 9.50 10.85 22.16
N LYS A 115 9.97 12.09 22.33
CA LYS A 115 9.57 12.96 23.44
C LYS A 115 8.09 13.36 23.36
N ALA A 116 7.55 13.60 22.16
CA ALA A 116 6.12 13.88 21.96
C ALA A 116 5.24 12.67 22.28
N ALA A 117 5.69 11.45 21.92
CA ALA A 117 4.95 10.21 22.14
C ALA A 117 4.98 9.74 23.59
N PHE A 118 6.09 9.96 24.31
CA PHE A 118 6.32 9.41 25.65
C PHE A 118 6.61 10.46 26.75
N GLY A 119 6.71 11.75 26.41
CA GLY A 119 7.06 12.85 27.34
C GLY A 119 5.88 13.47 28.07
N GLY A 120 4.65 12.95 27.93
CA GLY A 120 3.42 13.51 28.53
C GLY A 120 3.18 13.22 30.00
N GLY A 121 4.13 12.63 30.72
CA GLY A 121 4.05 12.43 32.15
C GLY A 121 4.41 13.70 32.91
N ARG A 122 3.49 14.64 33.06
CA ARG A 122 3.62 15.66 34.13
C ARG A 122 3.54 14.96 35.47
N ILE A 123 4.68 14.73 36.07
CA ILE A 123 4.75 14.46 37.51
C ILE A 123 4.43 15.78 38.18
N ASN A 124 3.18 15.95 38.62
CA ASN A 124 2.82 17.00 39.55
C ASN A 124 3.53 16.67 40.87
N ARG A 125 4.72 17.22 41.03
CA ARG A 125 5.39 17.25 42.33
C ARG A 125 4.64 18.28 43.19
N ALA A 126 3.67 17.80 43.94
CA ALA A 126 3.03 18.60 44.95
C ALA A 126 4.13 19.15 45.88
N ASN A 127 4.27 20.46 45.87
CA ASN A 127 5.17 21.21 46.74
C ASN A 127 4.55 21.22 48.14
N GLY A 128 4.97 20.27 48.95
CA GLY A 128 4.66 20.27 50.38
C GLY A 128 5.38 21.42 51.06
N LYS A 129 4.68 22.53 51.20
CA LYS A 129 5.13 23.66 52.00
C LYS A 129 4.98 23.29 53.46
N GLY A 130 6.07 22.85 54.08
CA GLY A 130 6.17 22.71 55.52
C GLY A 130 5.93 24.04 56.20
N ARG A 131 4.91 24.11 57.04
CA ARG A 131 4.79 25.18 58.01
C ARG A 131 5.58 24.80 59.24
N ASN A 132 6.62 25.58 59.50
CA ASN A 132 7.19 25.68 60.82
C ASN A 132 6.24 26.48 61.71
N VAL A 133 5.94 25.91 62.81
CA VAL A 133 5.54 26.63 64.02
C VAL A 133 6.58 26.33 65.03
#